data_22885372c7262d5dc92aa539438bceaa
#
_entry.id   22885372c7262d5dc92aa539438bceaa
#
_cell.length_a   1.000
_cell.length_b   1.000
_cell.length_c   1.000
_cell.angle_alpha   90.00
_cell.angle_beta   90.00
_cell.angle_gamma   90.00
#
_symmetry.space_group_name_H-M   'P 1'
#
loop_
_entity.id
_entity.type
_entity.pdbx_description
1 polymer ?
#
loop_
_entity_poly.entity_id
_entity_poly.type
_entity_poly.pdbx_seq_one_letter_code
_entity_poly.pdbx_strand_id
1 'polypeptide(L)'
;MECTARRAPEVVVRITGRQHGGGHVLANFSYISRLGHGEDVQVPLYTSDGDVLRDGQDMRILAQDWQEWEVGGDDRRKGATSISMVLSMPAATDPEALKASALDFAREEFANRLWVAALHVDRDHPHVHLTIARRDHDGRRFHPNRDDLFRYRQRFAQKLRDRGIEANATPARARGIDPTHEPIAAKKMREKGRVPQIDKSRAERAQGFRDRGVPDPVKQVLADRHATVLQIYAKSIMELSSSPSLSDQVTAQTLSKFIETMPEPESNSERAVRLRLEAERGSRLVDDRDPIARALAKHEQRSLGAQESEWAEAGVRPSDKPSGNALDDGVSDRLKAFIEKAGEDKSEGSLDRADDILRRVRERDLERQQRDIDRSKDRGGPQR
;
A
#
# COMPACT_ATOMS: atom_id res chain seq x y z
N MET A 1 -0.80 -21.08 -17.72
CA MET A 1 0.20 -20.41 -18.57
C MET A 1 -0.42 -19.41 -19.54
N GLU A 2 -1.52 -19.75 -20.21
CA GLU A 2 -2.20 -18.92 -21.20
C GLU A 2 -2.51 -17.48 -20.73
N CYS A 3 -3.17 -17.33 -19.57
CA CYS A 3 -3.48 -15.99 -19.02
C CYS A 3 -2.22 -15.15 -18.78
N THR A 4 -1.10 -15.77 -18.44
CA THR A 4 0.19 -15.07 -18.27
C THR A 4 0.77 -14.65 -19.61
N ALA A 5 0.74 -15.56 -20.59
CA ALA A 5 1.20 -15.30 -21.94
C ALA A 5 0.45 -14.13 -22.59
N ARG A 6 -0.87 -14.08 -22.43
CA ARG A 6 -1.74 -13.00 -22.92
C ARG A 6 -1.68 -11.71 -22.10
N ARG A 7 -0.91 -11.68 -21.00
CA ARG A 7 -0.84 -10.55 -20.05
C ARG A 7 -2.21 -10.17 -19.46
N ALA A 8 -3.08 -11.17 -19.26
CA ALA A 8 -4.35 -10.94 -18.60
C ALA A 8 -4.16 -10.21 -17.26
N PRO A 9 -5.07 -9.30 -16.88
CA PRO A 9 -4.96 -8.51 -15.66
C PRO A 9 -4.85 -9.39 -14.41
N GLU A 10 -4.01 -8.98 -13.46
CA GLU A 10 -3.82 -9.70 -12.19
C GLU A 10 -4.95 -9.42 -11.22
N VAL A 11 -5.50 -10.47 -10.62
CA VAL A 11 -6.44 -10.35 -9.51
C VAL A 11 -5.71 -9.98 -8.23
N VAL A 12 -6.28 -9.10 -7.45
CA VAL A 12 -5.80 -8.76 -6.11
C VAL A 12 -6.69 -9.42 -5.08
N VAL A 13 -6.11 -10.31 -4.27
CA VAL A 13 -6.74 -10.88 -3.08
C VAL A 13 -5.84 -10.60 -1.90
N ARG A 14 -6.31 -9.80 -0.94
CA ARG A 14 -5.50 -9.34 0.18
C ARG A 14 -6.31 -9.27 1.46
N ILE A 15 -5.77 -9.81 2.56
CA ILE A 15 -6.30 -9.57 3.90
C ILE A 15 -5.96 -8.13 4.29
N THR A 16 -6.97 -7.37 4.73
CA THR A 16 -6.85 -5.94 5.05
C THR A 16 -6.94 -5.65 6.54
N GLY A 17 -7.55 -6.55 7.32
CA GLY A 17 -7.69 -6.33 8.74
C GLY A 17 -8.25 -7.53 9.50
N ARG A 18 -8.26 -7.38 10.82
CA ARG A 18 -8.89 -8.28 11.76
C ARG A 18 -9.66 -7.44 12.78
N GLN A 19 -10.90 -7.78 13.02
CA GLN A 19 -11.77 -7.09 13.95
C GLN A 19 -11.85 -7.89 15.26
N HIS A 20 -11.76 -7.22 16.39
CA HIS A 20 -11.81 -7.83 17.72
C HIS A 20 -13.04 -7.30 18.46
N GLY A 21 -14.03 -8.16 18.66
CA GLY A 21 -15.30 -7.82 19.31
C GLY A 21 -16.32 -7.16 18.38
N GLY A 22 -17.59 -7.22 18.80
CA GLY A 22 -18.74 -6.74 18.02
C GLY A 22 -18.64 -5.26 17.64
N GLY A 23 -18.09 -4.41 18.51
CA GLY A 23 -17.91 -2.99 18.22
C GLY A 23 -16.95 -2.74 17.04
N HIS A 24 -15.84 -3.50 16.94
CA HIS A 24 -14.93 -3.38 15.79
C HIS A 24 -15.52 -4.01 14.52
N VAL A 25 -16.32 -5.07 14.65
CA VAL A 25 -17.07 -5.65 13.52
C VAL A 25 -18.07 -4.63 12.98
N LEU A 26 -18.87 -4.00 13.85
CA LEU A 26 -19.81 -2.95 13.47
C LEU A 26 -19.10 -1.75 12.82
N ALA A 27 -17.99 -1.30 13.38
CA ALA A 27 -17.19 -0.22 12.78
C ALA A 27 -16.68 -0.59 11.37
N ASN A 28 -16.33 -1.86 11.16
CA ASN A 28 -15.96 -2.36 9.84
C ASN A 28 -17.15 -2.39 8.88
N PHE A 29 -18.32 -2.88 9.33
CA PHE A 29 -19.55 -2.87 8.52
C PHE A 29 -19.96 -1.45 8.14
N SER A 30 -19.93 -0.50 9.09
CA SER A 30 -20.19 0.92 8.82
C SER A 30 -19.20 1.51 7.80
N TYR A 31 -17.93 1.14 7.90
CA TYR A 31 -16.91 1.59 6.95
C TYR A 31 -17.15 1.07 5.52
N ILE A 32 -17.40 -0.25 5.36
CA ILE A 32 -17.59 -0.85 4.03
C ILE A 32 -18.97 -0.57 3.44
N SER A 33 -20.00 -0.27 4.26
CA SER A 33 -21.31 0.18 3.78
C SER A 33 -21.41 1.68 3.54
N ARG A 34 -20.37 2.46 3.91
CA ARG A 34 -20.40 3.93 3.88
C ARG A 34 -21.54 4.52 4.74
N LEU A 35 -21.98 3.80 5.75
CA LEU A 35 -23.02 4.27 6.66
C LEU A 35 -22.60 5.58 7.33
N GLY A 36 -23.46 6.60 7.31
CA GLY A 36 -23.19 7.93 7.87
C GLY A 36 -22.47 8.91 6.94
N HIS A 37 -22.16 8.52 5.70
CA HIS A 37 -21.56 9.42 4.68
C HIS A 37 -22.58 10.04 3.71
N GLY A 38 -23.88 9.88 3.96
CA GLY A 38 -24.99 10.31 3.09
C GLY A 38 -25.64 9.13 2.37
N GLU A 39 -26.93 9.26 2.10
CA GLU A 39 -27.71 8.16 1.47
C GLU A 39 -27.23 7.85 0.04
N ASP A 40 -26.82 8.88 -0.70
CA ASP A 40 -26.34 8.73 -2.08
C ASP A 40 -25.01 7.95 -2.20
N VAL A 41 -24.27 7.82 -1.10
CA VAL A 41 -22.95 7.16 -1.06
C VAL A 41 -23.02 5.80 -0.36
N GLN A 42 -24.16 5.50 0.27
CA GLN A 42 -24.34 4.27 1.01
C GLN A 42 -24.32 3.04 0.10
N VAL A 43 -23.54 2.03 0.49
CA VAL A 43 -23.37 0.77 -0.24
C VAL A 43 -24.05 -0.35 0.53
N PRO A 44 -24.88 -1.20 -0.13
CA PRO A 44 -25.50 -2.34 0.51
C PRO A 44 -24.46 -3.41 0.92
N LEU A 45 -24.71 -4.07 2.05
CA LEU A 45 -23.98 -5.26 2.45
C LEU A 45 -24.74 -6.52 2.02
N TYR A 46 -24.11 -7.34 1.20
CA TYR A 46 -24.59 -8.66 0.82
C TYR A 46 -24.12 -9.69 1.83
N THR A 47 -25.02 -10.51 2.38
CA THR A 47 -24.69 -11.53 3.37
C THR A 47 -24.55 -12.92 2.78
N SER A 48 -23.94 -13.83 3.55
CA SER A 48 -23.85 -15.26 3.22
C SER A 48 -25.22 -15.92 3.02
N ASP A 49 -26.22 -15.43 3.73
CA ASP A 49 -27.57 -16.00 3.76
C ASP A 49 -28.47 -15.47 2.61
N GLY A 50 -27.93 -14.53 1.83
CA GLY A 50 -28.61 -13.94 0.70
C GLY A 50 -29.31 -12.63 0.99
N ASP A 51 -29.28 -12.17 2.24
CA ASP A 51 -29.86 -10.89 2.65
C ASP A 51 -29.02 -9.70 2.18
N VAL A 52 -29.68 -8.54 2.10
CA VAL A 52 -29.05 -7.27 1.74
C VAL A 52 -29.32 -6.25 2.82
N LEU A 53 -28.29 -5.98 3.65
CA LEU A 53 -28.41 -5.04 4.74
C LEU A 53 -28.12 -3.61 4.28
N ARG A 54 -28.97 -2.68 4.67
CA ARG A 54 -28.82 -1.24 4.43
C ARG A 54 -28.95 -0.42 5.71
N ASP A 55 -29.59 -0.99 6.73
CA ASP A 55 -29.82 -0.34 8.01
C ASP A 55 -28.69 -0.62 9.00
N GLY A 56 -28.29 0.42 9.75
CA GLY A 56 -27.31 0.32 10.81
C GLY A 56 -27.74 -0.53 12.01
N GLN A 57 -29.05 -0.68 12.23
CA GLN A 57 -29.60 -1.55 13.27
C GLN A 57 -29.32 -3.02 12.94
N ASP A 58 -29.64 -3.45 11.70
CA ASP A 58 -29.40 -4.82 11.25
C ASP A 58 -27.90 -5.16 11.27
N MET A 59 -27.06 -4.21 10.84
CA MET A 59 -25.60 -4.35 10.90
C MET A 59 -25.09 -4.51 12.35
N ARG A 60 -25.73 -3.82 13.31
CA ARG A 60 -25.39 -3.94 14.74
C ARG A 60 -25.76 -5.30 15.29
N ILE A 61 -26.96 -5.79 14.99
CA ILE A 61 -27.43 -7.11 15.41
C ILE A 61 -26.47 -8.17 14.87
N LEU A 62 -26.20 -8.16 13.57
CA LEU A 62 -25.28 -9.12 12.95
C LEU A 62 -23.86 -9.07 13.56
N ALA A 63 -23.35 -7.88 13.86
CA ALA A 63 -22.04 -7.74 14.48
C ALA A 63 -21.99 -8.29 15.90
N GLN A 64 -23.09 -8.18 16.65
CA GLN A 64 -23.24 -8.74 17.98
C GLN A 64 -23.34 -10.27 17.94
N ASP A 65 -24.13 -10.82 17.02
CA ASP A 65 -24.25 -12.26 16.81
C ASP A 65 -22.89 -12.90 16.50
N TRP A 66 -22.08 -12.26 15.66
CA TRP A 66 -20.72 -12.74 15.36
C TRP A 66 -19.81 -12.71 16.58
N GLN A 67 -19.97 -11.72 17.44
CA GLN A 67 -19.22 -11.65 18.70
C GLN A 67 -19.63 -12.76 19.66
N GLU A 68 -20.92 -12.97 19.84
CA GLU A 68 -21.45 -14.01 20.71
C GLU A 68 -21.02 -15.40 20.23
N TRP A 69 -21.07 -15.63 18.94
CA TRP A 69 -20.60 -16.87 18.31
C TRP A 69 -19.10 -17.09 18.51
N GLU A 70 -18.26 -16.08 18.37
CA GLU A 70 -16.80 -16.20 18.57
C GLU A 70 -16.47 -16.47 20.04
N VAL A 71 -17.12 -15.81 20.97
CA VAL A 71 -16.91 -16.01 22.42
C VAL A 71 -17.37 -17.40 22.83
N GLY A 72 -18.53 -17.87 22.35
CA GLY A 72 -19.07 -19.19 22.63
C GLY A 72 -19.24 -19.44 24.10
N GLY A 73 -19.66 -18.44 24.90
CA GLY A 73 -19.87 -18.51 26.33
C GLY A 73 -18.61 -18.42 27.19
N ASP A 74 -17.42 -18.21 26.60
CA ASP A 74 -16.17 -18.03 27.34
C ASP A 74 -15.58 -16.63 27.10
N ASP A 75 -15.87 -15.68 27.97
CA ASP A 75 -15.43 -14.28 27.90
C ASP A 75 -13.89 -14.11 27.97
N ARG A 76 -13.14 -15.15 28.31
CA ARG A 76 -11.68 -15.14 28.31
C ARG A 76 -11.09 -15.25 26.91
N ARG A 77 -11.88 -15.63 25.91
CA ARG A 77 -11.46 -15.78 24.53
C ARG A 77 -11.22 -14.43 23.87
N LYS A 78 -9.98 -14.01 23.82
CA LYS A 78 -9.52 -12.74 23.20
C LYS A 78 -9.01 -13.00 21.76
N GLY A 79 -9.85 -13.47 20.88
CA GLY A 79 -9.50 -13.66 19.48
C GLY A 79 -10.07 -12.55 18.57
N ALA A 80 -9.64 -12.50 17.30
CA ALA A 80 -10.38 -11.73 16.33
C ALA A 80 -11.76 -12.36 16.10
N THR A 81 -12.79 -11.55 15.94
CA THR A 81 -14.16 -11.99 15.65
C THR A 81 -14.36 -12.17 14.16
N SER A 82 -13.69 -11.34 13.34
CA SER A 82 -13.75 -11.41 11.88
C SER A 82 -12.43 -11.06 11.24
N ILE A 83 -12.33 -11.38 9.95
CA ILE A 83 -11.18 -11.06 9.08
C ILE A 83 -11.71 -10.40 7.83
N SER A 84 -11.17 -9.23 7.49
CA SER A 84 -11.49 -8.51 6.27
C SER A 84 -10.52 -8.82 5.15
N MET A 85 -11.05 -8.95 3.94
CA MET A 85 -10.34 -9.21 2.70
C MET A 85 -10.82 -8.23 1.63
N VAL A 86 -9.94 -7.87 0.70
CA VAL A 86 -10.29 -7.11 -0.50
C VAL A 86 -10.04 -7.99 -1.72
N LEU A 87 -11.04 -8.02 -2.61
CA LEU A 87 -11.01 -8.62 -3.93
C LEU A 87 -11.07 -7.48 -4.95
N SER A 88 -10.04 -7.32 -5.79
CA SER A 88 -10.00 -6.19 -6.73
C SER A 88 -9.44 -6.60 -8.08
N MET A 89 -9.85 -5.85 -9.09
CA MET A 89 -9.36 -5.90 -10.46
C MET A 89 -8.89 -4.50 -10.90
N PRO A 90 -8.05 -4.38 -11.93
CA PRO A 90 -7.66 -3.08 -12.50
C PRO A 90 -8.84 -2.26 -13.00
N ALA A 91 -8.58 -0.97 -13.26
CA ALA A 91 -9.50 -0.07 -13.93
C ALA A 91 -10.05 -0.68 -15.24
N ALA A 92 -11.22 -0.26 -15.67
CA ALA A 92 -11.97 -0.79 -16.82
C ALA A 92 -12.59 -2.19 -16.65
N THR A 93 -12.51 -2.80 -15.47
CA THR A 93 -13.29 -4.01 -15.15
C THR A 93 -14.72 -3.62 -14.82
N ASP A 94 -15.72 -4.33 -15.39
CA ASP A 94 -17.12 -4.12 -15.05
C ASP A 94 -17.38 -4.38 -13.56
N PRO A 95 -17.83 -3.37 -12.79
CA PRO A 95 -18.01 -3.49 -11.34
C PRO A 95 -19.09 -4.52 -10.96
N GLU A 96 -20.17 -4.63 -11.73
CA GLU A 96 -21.26 -5.54 -11.42
C GLU A 96 -20.85 -7.00 -11.66
N ALA A 97 -20.14 -7.27 -12.75
CA ALA A 97 -19.58 -8.59 -13.01
C ALA A 97 -18.49 -8.97 -12.00
N LEU A 98 -17.67 -7.98 -11.53
CA LEU A 98 -16.74 -8.17 -10.45
C LEU A 98 -17.44 -8.55 -9.13
N LYS A 99 -18.51 -7.81 -8.77
CA LYS A 99 -19.32 -8.09 -7.58
C LYS A 99 -19.91 -9.50 -7.65
N ALA A 100 -20.54 -9.84 -8.75
CA ALA A 100 -21.13 -11.16 -8.94
C ALA A 100 -20.09 -12.29 -8.81
N SER A 101 -18.90 -12.11 -9.40
CA SER A 101 -17.78 -13.05 -9.29
C SER A 101 -17.27 -13.18 -7.84
N ALA A 102 -17.23 -12.07 -7.10
CA ALA A 102 -16.80 -12.05 -5.71
C ALA A 102 -17.81 -12.74 -4.79
N LEU A 103 -19.11 -12.54 -5.04
CA LEU A 103 -20.17 -13.23 -4.28
C LEU A 103 -20.16 -14.74 -4.56
N ASP A 104 -19.99 -15.17 -5.80
CA ASP A 104 -19.88 -16.59 -6.14
C ASP A 104 -18.62 -17.22 -5.51
N PHE A 105 -17.50 -16.51 -5.55
CA PHE A 105 -16.30 -16.92 -4.85
C PHE A 105 -16.54 -17.09 -3.34
N ALA A 106 -17.20 -16.11 -2.71
CA ALA A 106 -17.48 -16.13 -1.28
C ALA A 106 -18.43 -17.29 -0.91
N ARG A 107 -19.47 -17.54 -1.69
CA ARG A 107 -20.41 -18.65 -1.49
C ARG A 107 -19.73 -20.02 -1.54
N GLU A 108 -18.80 -20.20 -2.47
CA GLU A 108 -18.08 -21.48 -2.58
C GLU A 108 -16.97 -21.64 -1.55
N GLU A 109 -16.11 -20.63 -1.40
CA GLU A 109 -14.92 -20.75 -0.55
C GLU A 109 -15.25 -20.71 0.94
N PHE A 110 -16.32 -19.97 1.30
CA PHE A 110 -16.75 -19.75 2.67
C PHE A 110 -18.17 -20.28 2.92
N ALA A 111 -18.58 -21.35 2.26
CA ALA A 111 -19.90 -21.96 2.37
C ALA A 111 -20.29 -22.31 3.82
N ASN A 112 -19.32 -22.65 4.66
CA ASN A 112 -19.53 -23.01 6.08
C ASN A 112 -19.24 -21.82 7.02
N ARG A 113 -19.37 -20.56 6.55
CA ARG A 113 -19.07 -19.37 7.35
C ARG A 113 -20.02 -18.23 7.03
N LEU A 114 -20.28 -17.43 8.02
CA LEU A 114 -20.93 -16.15 7.81
C LEU A 114 -19.93 -15.15 7.18
N TRP A 115 -20.40 -14.40 6.21
CA TRP A 115 -19.64 -13.31 5.60
C TRP A 115 -20.57 -12.20 5.12
N VAL A 116 -20.01 -11.01 5.00
CA VAL A 116 -20.65 -9.87 4.32
C VAL A 116 -19.73 -9.31 3.26
N ALA A 117 -20.30 -8.80 2.18
CA ALA A 117 -19.58 -8.22 1.04
C ALA A 117 -20.18 -6.87 0.62
N ALA A 118 -19.31 -5.94 0.22
CA ALA A 118 -19.70 -4.63 -0.31
C ALA A 118 -18.86 -4.28 -1.53
N LEU A 119 -19.50 -3.81 -2.60
CA LEU A 119 -18.82 -3.30 -3.80
C LEU A 119 -18.47 -1.82 -3.62
N HIS A 120 -17.23 -1.46 -3.87
CA HIS A 120 -16.76 -0.07 -3.93
C HIS A 120 -16.29 0.29 -5.34
N VAL A 121 -16.75 1.44 -5.82
CA VAL A 121 -16.40 2.04 -7.11
C VAL A 121 -15.88 3.47 -6.98
N ASP A 122 -15.53 3.88 -5.76
CA ASP A 122 -15.04 5.22 -5.41
C ASP A 122 -13.59 5.47 -5.85
N ARG A 123 -12.96 4.49 -6.47
CA ARG A 123 -11.60 4.54 -7.02
C ARG A 123 -11.59 4.00 -8.44
N ASP A 124 -10.52 4.31 -9.17
CA ASP A 124 -10.31 3.80 -10.53
C ASP A 124 -10.38 2.27 -10.61
N HIS A 125 -9.98 1.59 -9.55
CA HIS A 125 -10.02 0.12 -9.44
C HIS A 125 -11.26 -0.32 -8.67
N PRO A 126 -12.24 -0.95 -9.31
CA PRO A 126 -13.39 -1.51 -8.61
C PRO A 126 -12.93 -2.64 -7.68
N HIS A 127 -13.51 -2.69 -6.49
CA HIS A 127 -13.13 -3.67 -5.49
C HIS A 127 -14.28 -4.05 -4.57
N VAL A 128 -14.26 -5.30 -4.12
CA VAL A 128 -15.21 -5.83 -3.17
C VAL A 128 -14.51 -6.02 -1.83
N HIS A 129 -15.05 -5.38 -0.80
CA HIS A 129 -14.70 -5.70 0.57
C HIS A 129 -15.48 -6.94 1.02
N LEU A 130 -14.78 -7.93 1.52
CA LEU A 130 -15.35 -9.16 2.06
C LEU A 130 -14.90 -9.30 3.51
N THR A 131 -15.85 -9.31 4.44
CA THR A 131 -15.59 -9.54 5.86
C THR A 131 -16.19 -10.88 6.25
N ILE A 132 -15.38 -11.75 6.85
CA ILE A 132 -15.66 -13.16 7.09
C ILE A 132 -15.63 -13.39 8.59
N ALA A 133 -16.67 -14.00 9.16
CA ALA A 133 -16.68 -14.44 10.53
C ALA A 133 -15.55 -15.45 10.77
N ARG A 134 -14.82 -15.26 11.86
CA ARG A 134 -13.66 -16.09 12.14
C ARG A 134 -14.01 -17.53 12.47
N ARG A 135 -15.13 -17.76 13.14
CA ARG A 135 -15.61 -19.09 13.49
C ARG A 135 -16.61 -19.56 12.44
N ASP A 136 -16.46 -20.80 11.98
CA ASP A 136 -17.43 -21.43 11.09
C ASP A 136 -18.57 -22.10 11.88
N HIS A 137 -19.55 -22.64 11.17
CA HIS A 137 -20.71 -23.31 11.80
C HIS A 137 -20.33 -24.55 12.61
N ASP A 138 -19.16 -25.16 12.34
CA ASP A 138 -18.59 -26.26 13.13
C ASP A 138 -17.73 -25.78 14.31
N GLY A 139 -17.63 -24.48 14.54
CA GLY A 139 -16.84 -23.87 15.58
C GLY A 139 -15.34 -23.76 15.31
N ARG A 140 -14.87 -24.11 14.09
CA ARG A 140 -13.46 -24.02 13.71
C ARG A 140 -13.08 -22.59 13.34
N ARG A 141 -11.87 -22.20 13.71
CA ARG A 141 -11.37 -20.84 13.46
C ARG A 141 -10.69 -20.68 12.10
N PHE A 142 -11.01 -19.59 11.42
CA PHE A 142 -10.39 -19.18 10.18
C PHE A 142 -9.02 -18.57 10.40
N HIS A 143 -7.99 -19.19 9.86
CA HIS A 143 -6.61 -18.78 9.93
C HIS A 143 -5.97 -18.91 8.54
N PRO A 144 -6.29 -18.02 7.59
CA PRO A 144 -5.74 -18.13 6.25
C PRO A 144 -4.22 -17.94 6.27
N ASN A 145 -3.54 -18.86 5.62
CA ASN A 145 -2.11 -18.85 5.41
C ASN A 145 -1.76 -18.37 3.99
N ARG A 146 -0.50 -18.46 3.60
CA ARG A 146 -0.02 -18.05 2.27
C ARG A 146 -0.60 -18.90 1.14
N ASP A 147 -0.72 -20.20 1.36
CA ASP A 147 -1.22 -21.14 0.35
C ASP A 147 -2.72 -20.98 0.15
N ASP A 148 -3.46 -20.67 1.23
CA ASP A 148 -4.86 -20.28 1.15
C ASP A 148 -5.05 -19.02 0.28
N LEU A 149 -4.23 -18.00 0.49
CA LEU A 149 -4.30 -16.77 -0.33
C LEU A 149 -3.97 -17.04 -1.80
N PHE A 150 -3.07 -17.99 -2.08
CA PHE A 150 -2.81 -18.40 -3.45
C PHE A 150 -4.01 -19.10 -4.06
N ARG A 151 -4.63 -20.05 -3.34
CA ARG A 151 -5.86 -20.74 -3.74
C ARG A 151 -7.01 -19.74 -3.97
N TYR A 152 -7.18 -18.76 -3.09
CA TYR A 152 -8.22 -17.73 -3.23
C TYR A 152 -8.04 -16.91 -4.51
N ARG A 153 -6.80 -16.53 -4.84
CA ARG A 153 -6.53 -15.85 -6.12
C ARG A 153 -6.92 -16.70 -7.32
N GLN A 154 -6.59 -17.98 -7.29
CA GLN A 154 -6.93 -18.91 -8.38
C GLN A 154 -8.45 -19.04 -8.54
N ARG A 155 -9.16 -19.27 -7.44
CA ARG A 155 -10.63 -19.42 -7.46
C ARG A 155 -11.33 -18.12 -7.85
N PHE A 156 -10.91 -16.99 -7.31
CA PHE A 156 -11.49 -15.71 -7.69
C PHE A 156 -11.23 -15.38 -9.16
N ALA A 157 -10.02 -15.60 -9.67
CA ALA A 157 -9.72 -15.45 -11.09
C ALA A 157 -10.56 -16.40 -11.95
N GLN A 158 -10.85 -17.61 -11.48
CA GLN A 158 -11.74 -18.53 -12.18
C GLN A 158 -13.17 -17.96 -12.28
N LYS A 159 -13.74 -17.45 -11.17
CA LYS A 159 -15.08 -16.85 -11.17
C LYS A 159 -15.20 -15.64 -12.11
N LEU A 160 -14.13 -14.86 -12.24
CA LEU A 160 -14.06 -13.76 -13.19
C LEU A 160 -14.09 -14.29 -14.64
N ARG A 161 -13.29 -15.32 -14.95
CA ARG A 161 -13.25 -15.94 -16.28
C ARG A 161 -14.57 -16.60 -16.66
N ASP A 162 -15.26 -17.23 -15.72
CA ASP A 162 -16.59 -17.83 -15.91
C ASP A 162 -17.63 -16.78 -16.34
N ARG A 163 -17.35 -15.49 -16.07
CA ARG A 163 -18.15 -14.33 -16.49
C ARG A 163 -17.54 -13.55 -17.66
N GLY A 164 -16.57 -14.13 -18.36
CA GLY A 164 -15.93 -13.51 -19.52
C GLY A 164 -14.90 -12.41 -19.21
N ILE A 165 -14.54 -12.21 -17.93
CA ILE A 165 -13.51 -11.25 -17.56
C ILE A 165 -12.15 -11.94 -17.57
N GLU A 166 -11.22 -11.48 -18.39
CA GLU A 166 -9.85 -11.97 -18.37
C GLU A 166 -9.20 -11.69 -17.02
N ALA A 167 -8.71 -12.74 -16.36
CA ALA A 167 -8.15 -12.64 -15.02
C ALA A 167 -7.00 -13.61 -14.80
N ASN A 168 -5.90 -13.12 -14.25
CA ASN A 168 -4.69 -13.88 -13.96
C ASN A 168 -4.45 -13.98 -12.45
N ALA A 169 -4.33 -15.21 -11.95
CA ALA A 169 -4.01 -15.49 -10.57
C ALA A 169 -2.51 -15.55 -10.29
N THR A 170 -1.66 -15.58 -11.33
CA THR A 170 -0.21 -15.71 -11.19
C THR A 170 0.38 -14.45 -10.56
N PRO A 171 1.05 -14.54 -9.41
CA PRO A 171 1.63 -13.39 -8.74
C PRO A 171 2.64 -12.64 -9.63
N ALA A 172 2.72 -11.32 -9.49
CA ALA A 172 3.65 -10.47 -10.24
C ALA A 172 5.09 -10.99 -10.21
N ARG A 173 5.56 -11.45 -9.04
CA ARG A 173 6.90 -12.04 -8.90
C ARG A 173 7.15 -13.28 -9.75
N ALA A 174 6.15 -14.13 -9.93
CA ALA A 174 6.24 -15.31 -10.79
C ALA A 174 6.18 -14.93 -12.28
N ARG A 175 5.81 -13.70 -12.58
CA ARG A 175 5.82 -13.12 -13.93
C ARG A 175 7.05 -12.24 -14.19
N GLY A 176 8.10 -12.36 -13.36
CA GLY A 176 9.31 -11.55 -13.47
C GLY A 176 9.12 -10.07 -13.10
N ILE A 177 7.98 -9.71 -12.50
CA ILE A 177 7.70 -8.34 -12.07
C ILE A 177 7.92 -8.24 -10.56
N ASP A 178 8.92 -7.48 -10.15
CA ASP A 178 9.14 -7.23 -8.74
C ASP A 178 8.11 -6.21 -8.21
N PRO A 179 7.25 -6.62 -7.25
CA PRO A 179 6.28 -5.72 -6.67
C PRO A 179 6.98 -4.66 -5.86
N THR A 180 6.86 -3.42 -6.29
CA THR A 180 7.38 -2.28 -5.54
C THR A 180 6.32 -1.81 -4.55
N HIS A 181 6.59 -1.99 -3.26
CA HIS A 181 5.77 -1.33 -2.24
C HIS A 181 6.15 0.14 -2.17
N GLU A 182 5.24 0.98 -2.63
CA GLU A 182 5.40 2.43 -2.57
C GLU A 182 4.47 3.01 -1.50
N PRO A 183 5.03 3.67 -0.46
CA PRO A 183 4.21 4.39 0.50
C PRO A 183 3.40 5.50 -0.19
N ILE A 184 2.10 5.57 0.07
CA ILE A 184 1.20 6.58 -0.51
C ILE A 184 1.72 8.00 -0.27
N ALA A 185 2.30 8.26 0.90
CA ALA A 185 2.90 9.55 1.22
C ALA A 185 4.06 9.91 0.27
N ALA A 186 4.93 8.95 -0.05
CA ALA A 186 6.03 9.14 -1.00
C ALA A 186 5.51 9.42 -2.42
N LYS A 187 4.49 8.68 -2.86
CA LYS A 187 3.83 8.91 -4.15
C LYS A 187 3.26 10.33 -4.24
N LYS A 188 2.47 10.75 -3.25
CA LYS A 188 1.91 12.11 -3.19
C LYS A 188 2.96 13.22 -3.12
N MET A 189 4.12 12.96 -2.51
CA MET A 189 5.23 13.92 -2.51
C MET A 189 5.82 14.10 -3.91
N ARG A 190 6.03 12.99 -4.65
CA ARG A 190 6.55 13.05 -6.03
C ARG A 190 5.55 13.72 -6.98
N GLU A 191 4.25 13.44 -6.84
CA GLU A 191 3.19 14.12 -7.62
C GLU A 191 3.21 15.65 -7.41
N LYS A 192 3.68 16.11 -6.24
CA LYS A 192 3.90 17.54 -5.93
C LYS A 192 5.30 18.06 -6.30
N GLY A 193 6.07 17.30 -7.09
CA GLY A 193 7.44 17.67 -7.47
C GLY A 193 8.48 17.61 -6.34
N ARG A 194 8.14 16.99 -5.18
CA ARG A 194 9.05 16.87 -4.03
C ARG A 194 9.71 15.51 -4.01
N VAL A 195 11.00 15.45 -3.67
CA VAL A 195 11.74 14.17 -3.53
C VAL A 195 11.54 13.63 -2.11
N PRO A 196 10.92 12.45 -1.93
CA PRO A 196 10.76 11.82 -0.63
C PRO A 196 12.11 11.46 0.01
N GLN A 197 12.21 11.53 1.33
CA GLN A 197 13.44 11.16 2.06
C GLN A 197 13.88 9.72 1.78
N ILE A 198 12.93 8.81 1.62
CA ILE A 198 13.21 7.41 1.27
C ILE A 198 13.95 7.28 -0.07
N ASP A 199 13.66 8.15 -1.04
CA ASP A 199 14.33 8.13 -2.35
C ASP A 199 15.74 8.72 -2.26
N LYS A 200 15.93 9.77 -1.45
CA LYS A 200 17.26 10.31 -1.15
C LYS A 200 18.15 9.25 -0.51
N SER A 201 17.67 8.60 0.56
CA SER A 201 18.43 7.55 1.25
C SER A 201 18.75 6.35 0.37
N ARG A 202 17.85 6.01 -0.58
CA ARG A 202 18.10 4.94 -1.56
C ARG A 202 19.15 5.34 -2.59
N ALA A 203 19.08 6.57 -3.08
CA ALA A 203 20.07 7.12 -4.03
C ALA A 203 21.47 7.24 -3.38
N GLU A 204 21.56 7.71 -2.14
CA GLU A 204 22.80 7.76 -1.36
C GLU A 204 23.40 6.37 -1.15
N ARG A 205 22.56 5.37 -0.84
CA ARG A 205 23.02 3.97 -0.73
C ARG A 205 23.55 3.44 -2.06
N ALA A 206 22.87 3.70 -3.17
CA ALA A 206 23.32 3.30 -4.49
C ALA A 206 24.65 3.98 -4.87
N GLN A 207 24.82 5.25 -4.50
CA GLN A 207 26.05 5.96 -4.69
C GLN A 207 27.18 5.34 -3.83
N GLY A 208 26.92 5.06 -2.56
CA GLY A 208 27.88 4.41 -1.66
C GLY A 208 28.35 3.02 -2.12
N PHE A 209 27.52 2.26 -2.85
CA PHE A 209 27.96 1.01 -3.49
C PHE A 209 28.88 1.28 -4.67
N ARG A 210 28.59 2.28 -5.51
CA ARG A 210 29.44 2.68 -6.65
C ARG A 210 30.78 3.18 -6.19
N ASP A 211 30.83 4.08 -5.20
CA ASP A 211 32.05 4.68 -4.68
C ASP A 211 33.01 3.64 -4.09
N ARG A 212 32.45 2.56 -3.53
CA ARG A 212 33.23 1.44 -2.98
C ARG A 212 33.56 0.36 -4.01
N GLY A 213 33.04 0.47 -5.23
CA GLY A 213 33.19 -0.57 -6.25
C GLY A 213 32.53 -1.91 -5.90
N VAL A 214 31.53 -1.89 -4.99
CA VAL A 214 30.85 -3.09 -4.51
C VAL A 214 29.50 -3.21 -5.21
N PRO A 215 29.13 -4.39 -5.78
CA PRO A 215 27.82 -4.58 -6.39
C PRO A 215 26.72 -4.49 -5.31
N ASP A 216 25.54 -3.98 -5.70
CA ASP A 216 24.36 -3.98 -4.83
C ASP A 216 23.95 -5.44 -4.53
N PRO A 217 24.02 -5.89 -3.28
CA PRO A 217 23.71 -7.29 -2.92
C PRO A 217 22.24 -7.66 -3.22
N VAL A 218 21.34 -6.67 -3.23
CA VAL A 218 19.92 -6.89 -3.59
C VAL A 218 19.79 -7.20 -5.07
N LYS A 219 20.60 -6.58 -5.93
CA LYS A 219 20.60 -6.82 -7.37
C LYS A 219 20.93 -8.28 -7.69
N GLN A 220 21.95 -8.86 -7.05
CA GLN A 220 22.30 -10.26 -7.25
C GLN A 220 21.14 -11.20 -6.89
N VAL A 221 20.51 -11.00 -5.74
CA VAL A 221 19.36 -11.82 -5.30
C VAL A 221 18.18 -11.70 -6.28
N LEU A 222 17.94 -10.50 -6.84
CA LEU A 222 16.90 -10.30 -7.84
C LEU A 222 17.25 -10.98 -9.17
N ALA A 223 18.50 -10.90 -9.61
CA ALA A 223 18.99 -11.57 -10.82
C ALA A 223 18.88 -13.11 -10.74
N ASP A 224 19.29 -13.71 -9.62
CA ASP A 224 19.18 -15.15 -9.39
C ASP A 224 17.72 -15.63 -9.42
N ARG A 225 16.83 -14.86 -8.79
CA ARG A 225 15.40 -15.13 -8.84
C ARG A 225 14.83 -15.00 -10.25
N HIS A 226 15.21 -13.97 -10.97
CA HIS A 226 14.79 -13.75 -12.35
C HIS A 226 15.26 -14.87 -13.27
N ALA A 227 16.51 -15.32 -13.13
CA ALA A 227 17.04 -16.48 -13.84
C ALA A 227 16.22 -17.75 -13.56
N THR A 228 15.84 -17.98 -12.30
CA THR A 228 14.96 -19.10 -11.94
C THR A 228 13.60 -19.01 -12.62
N VAL A 229 12.99 -17.82 -12.67
CA VAL A 229 11.71 -17.61 -13.36
C VAL A 229 11.84 -17.87 -14.85
N LEU A 230 12.90 -17.37 -15.51
CA LEU A 230 13.17 -17.64 -16.92
C LEU A 230 13.35 -19.12 -17.23
N GLN A 231 14.08 -19.87 -16.37
CA GLN A 231 14.25 -21.31 -16.52
C GLN A 231 12.92 -22.07 -16.46
N ILE A 232 12.02 -21.69 -15.54
CA ILE A 232 10.68 -22.30 -15.43
C ILE A 232 9.87 -22.04 -16.70
N TYR A 233 9.87 -20.82 -17.21
CA TYR A 233 9.17 -20.51 -18.47
C TYR A 233 9.79 -21.22 -19.66
N ALA A 234 11.12 -21.26 -19.78
CA ALA A 234 11.80 -21.99 -20.85
C ALA A 234 11.41 -23.48 -20.87
N LYS A 235 11.38 -24.11 -19.69
CA LYS A 235 10.90 -25.50 -19.56
C LYS A 235 9.46 -25.65 -20.03
N SER A 236 8.55 -24.75 -19.58
CA SER A 236 7.15 -24.80 -19.99
C SER A 236 6.96 -24.57 -21.49
N ILE A 237 7.77 -23.67 -22.11
CA ILE A 237 7.75 -23.45 -23.56
C ILE A 237 8.16 -24.72 -24.30
N MET A 238 9.22 -25.41 -23.86
CA MET A 238 9.65 -26.66 -24.45
C MET A 238 8.57 -27.74 -24.39
N GLU A 239 7.94 -27.91 -23.22
CA GLU A 239 6.86 -28.88 -23.01
C GLU A 239 5.64 -28.57 -23.91
N LEU A 240 5.20 -27.31 -23.95
CA LEU A 240 4.05 -26.89 -24.78
C LEU A 240 4.36 -26.94 -26.28
N SER A 241 5.59 -26.63 -26.69
CA SER A 241 6.00 -26.71 -28.10
C SER A 241 6.04 -28.16 -28.61
N SER A 242 6.31 -29.12 -27.72
CA SER A 242 6.34 -30.56 -28.03
C SER A 242 4.94 -31.19 -27.98
N SER A 243 3.91 -30.47 -27.54
CA SER A 243 2.54 -30.97 -27.49
C SER A 243 1.95 -31.08 -28.89
N PRO A 244 1.16 -32.14 -29.18
CA PRO A 244 0.41 -32.26 -30.43
C PRO A 244 -0.74 -31.27 -30.55
N SER A 245 -1.09 -30.55 -29.48
CA SER A 245 -2.16 -29.56 -29.43
C SER A 245 -1.72 -28.24 -30.06
N LEU A 246 -2.43 -27.77 -31.07
CA LEU A 246 -2.20 -26.47 -31.69
C LEU A 246 -2.34 -25.31 -30.68
N SER A 247 -3.28 -25.42 -29.74
CA SER A 247 -3.47 -24.43 -28.66
C SER A 247 -2.23 -24.33 -27.77
N ASP A 248 -1.59 -25.44 -27.44
CA ASP A 248 -0.38 -25.46 -26.64
C ASP A 248 0.79 -24.84 -27.39
N GLN A 249 0.95 -25.15 -28.68
CA GLN A 249 1.99 -24.54 -29.52
C GLN A 249 1.81 -23.03 -29.66
N VAL A 250 0.59 -22.54 -29.82
CA VAL A 250 0.28 -21.10 -29.83
C VAL A 250 0.60 -20.46 -28.47
N THR A 251 0.27 -21.16 -27.38
CA THR A 251 0.61 -20.70 -26.03
C THR A 251 2.13 -20.64 -25.83
N ALA A 252 2.89 -21.62 -26.33
CA ALA A 252 4.35 -21.61 -26.30
C ALA A 252 4.95 -20.37 -27.03
N GLN A 253 4.48 -20.10 -28.24
CA GLN A 253 4.92 -18.92 -28.99
C GLN A 253 4.60 -17.62 -28.27
N THR A 254 3.42 -17.52 -27.65
CA THR A 254 3.02 -16.33 -26.90
C THR A 254 3.85 -16.16 -25.62
N LEU A 255 4.19 -17.26 -24.94
CA LEU A 255 5.13 -17.26 -23.80
C LEU A 255 6.54 -16.86 -24.19
N SER A 256 7.04 -17.26 -25.35
CA SER A 256 8.34 -16.83 -25.86
C SER A 256 8.40 -15.30 -26.01
N LYS A 257 7.38 -14.70 -26.63
CA LYS A 257 7.25 -13.26 -26.74
C LYS A 257 7.10 -12.56 -25.37
N PHE A 258 6.42 -13.21 -24.44
CA PHE A 258 6.29 -12.70 -23.08
C PHE A 258 7.66 -12.60 -22.38
N ILE A 259 8.50 -13.64 -22.49
CA ILE A 259 9.85 -13.64 -21.90
C ILE A 259 10.74 -12.57 -22.51
N GLU A 260 10.74 -12.42 -23.84
CA GLU A 260 11.53 -11.41 -24.56
C GLU A 260 11.23 -9.97 -24.09
N THR A 261 10.00 -9.74 -23.65
CA THR A 261 9.53 -8.44 -23.17
C THR A 261 9.44 -8.34 -21.63
N MET A 262 9.98 -9.34 -20.93
CA MET A 262 10.02 -9.31 -19.46
C MET A 262 11.01 -8.24 -18.99
N PRO A 263 10.62 -7.37 -18.05
CA PRO A 263 11.52 -6.33 -17.56
C PRO A 263 12.69 -6.95 -16.79
N GLU A 264 13.88 -6.36 -16.97
CA GLU A 264 15.03 -6.70 -16.15
C GLU A 264 14.76 -6.37 -14.66
N PRO A 265 15.29 -7.17 -13.73
CA PRO A 265 15.13 -6.92 -12.32
C PRO A 265 15.86 -5.64 -11.90
N GLU A 266 15.13 -4.73 -11.26
CA GLU A 266 15.64 -3.45 -10.78
C GLU A 266 15.59 -3.39 -9.25
N SER A 267 16.71 -3.07 -8.60
CA SER A 267 16.70 -2.83 -7.14
C SER A 267 16.02 -1.51 -6.80
N ASN A 268 15.51 -1.39 -5.56
CA ASN A 268 14.94 -0.13 -5.10
C ASN A 268 15.95 1.04 -5.13
N SER A 269 17.23 0.75 -5.00
CA SER A 269 18.31 1.74 -5.08
C SER A 269 18.52 2.20 -6.51
N GLU A 270 18.57 1.29 -7.48
CA GLU A 270 18.67 1.60 -8.90
C GLU A 270 17.44 2.39 -9.39
N ARG A 271 16.25 1.96 -8.98
CA ARG A 271 15.00 2.67 -9.29
C ARG A 271 15.00 4.11 -8.76
N ALA A 272 15.47 4.34 -7.54
CA ALA A 272 15.54 5.69 -6.98
C ALA A 272 16.50 6.59 -7.78
N VAL A 273 17.63 6.04 -8.23
CA VAL A 273 18.57 6.76 -9.12
C VAL A 273 17.92 7.07 -10.46
N ARG A 274 17.27 6.10 -11.10
CA ARG A 274 16.59 6.28 -12.37
C ARG A 274 15.52 7.37 -12.29
N LEU A 275 14.62 7.27 -11.29
CA LEU A 275 13.57 8.27 -11.09
C LEU A 275 14.13 9.68 -10.83
N ARG A 276 15.26 9.78 -10.11
CA ARG A 276 15.93 11.06 -9.91
C ARG A 276 16.47 11.62 -11.23
N LEU A 277 17.14 10.81 -12.03
CA LEU A 277 17.66 11.21 -13.33
C LEU A 277 16.55 11.61 -14.31
N GLU A 278 15.43 10.90 -14.29
CA GLU A 278 14.24 11.24 -15.10
C GLU A 278 13.65 12.59 -14.66
N ALA A 279 13.54 12.85 -13.36
CA ALA A 279 13.06 14.12 -12.82
C ALA A 279 14.02 15.29 -13.21
N GLU A 280 15.32 15.08 -13.11
CA GLU A 280 16.34 16.07 -13.52
C GLU A 280 16.29 16.35 -15.03
N ARG A 281 16.07 15.32 -15.86
CA ARG A 281 15.86 15.48 -17.32
C ARG A 281 14.55 16.19 -17.64
N GLY A 282 13.46 15.83 -16.97
CA GLY A 282 12.15 16.48 -17.12
C GLY A 282 12.21 17.95 -16.74
N SER A 283 12.87 18.30 -15.64
CA SER A 283 13.09 19.68 -15.20
C SER A 283 13.90 20.48 -16.24
N ARG A 284 14.96 19.92 -16.80
CA ARG A 284 15.76 20.58 -17.87
C ARG A 284 14.93 20.82 -19.14
N LEU A 285 14.05 19.89 -19.51
CA LEU A 285 13.19 20.03 -20.69
C LEU A 285 12.09 21.09 -20.50
N VAL A 286 11.61 21.28 -19.28
CA VAL A 286 10.65 22.34 -18.93
C VAL A 286 11.35 23.71 -18.92
N ASP A 287 12.53 23.80 -18.35
CA ASP A 287 13.34 25.04 -18.32
C ASP A 287 13.72 25.54 -19.73
N ASP A 288 14.00 24.62 -20.67
CA ASP A 288 14.37 24.99 -22.04
C ASP A 288 13.17 25.41 -22.92
N ARG A 289 11.95 25.03 -22.55
CA ARG A 289 10.74 25.27 -23.37
C ARG A 289 9.83 26.37 -22.83
N ASP A 290 9.91 26.72 -21.56
CA ASP A 290 9.03 27.73 -20.93
C ASP A 290 9.75 29.07 -20.75
N PRO A 291 9.33 30.12 -21.49
CA PRO A 291 9.90 31.47 -21.35
C PRO A 291 9.70 32.06 -19.94
N ILE A 292 8.64 31.63 -19.23
CA ILE A 292 8.31 32.12 -17.88
C ILE A 292 9.26 31.47 -16.86
N ALA A 293 9.50 30.15 -16.97
CA ALA A 293 10.47 29.45 -16.13
C ALA A 293 11.89 30.01 -16.31
N ARG A 294 12.26 30.36 -17.56
CA ARG A 294 13.52 31.02 -17.89
C ARG A 294 13.63 32.43 -17.29
N ALA A 295 12.53 33.19 -17.28
CA ALA A 295 12.48 34.51 -16.70
C ALA A 295 12.56 34.46 -15.16
N LEU A 296 11.91 33.50 -14.52
CA LEU A 296 11.97 33.27 -13.07
C LEU A 296 13.36 32.83 -12.62
N ALA A 297 13.99 31.89 -13.31
CA ALA A 297 15.37 31.44 -13.02
C ALA A 297 16.37 32.59 -13.16
N LYS A 298 16.18 33.44 -14.17
CA LYS A 298 17.02 34.63 -14.39
C LYS A 298 16.81 35.72 -13.31
N HIS A 299 15.60 35.82 -12.79
CA HIS A 299 15.28 36.71 -11.68
C HIS A 299 15.89 36.21 -10.35
N GLU A 300 15.83 34.92 -10.12
CA GLU A 300 16.42 34.27 -8.94
C GLU A 300 17.95 34.37 -8.93
N GLN A 301 18.61 34.15 -10.09
CA GLN A 301 20.05 34.38 -10.24
C GLN A 301 20.44 35.86 -10.04
N ARG A 302 19.61 36.79 -10.49
CA ARG A 302 19.85 38.22 -10.24
C ARG A 302 19.68 38.63 -8.78
N SER A 303 18.70 38.04 -8.06
CA SER A 303 18.50 38.29 -6.65
C SER A 303 19.65 37.74 -5.80
N LEU A 304 20.16 36.53 -6.14
CA LEU A 304 21.35 35.94 -5.51
C LEU A 304 22.61 36.75 -5.77
N GLY A 305 22.82 37.21 -7.03
CA GLY A 305 23.94 38.06 -7.39
C GLY A 305 23.89 39.46 -6.76
N ALA A 306 22.68 40.01 -6.52
CA ALA A 306 22.49 41.27 -5.80
C ALA A 306 22.84 41.11 -4.31
N GLN A 307 22.45 40.00 -3.66
CA GLN A 307 22.85 39.70 -2.30
C GLN A 307 24.36 39.50 -2.15
N GLU A 308 25.01 38.84 -3.12
CA GLU A 308 26.47 38.66 -3.11
C GLU A 308 27.22 39.98 -3.28
N SER A 309 26.70 40.91 -4.10
CA SER A 309 27.29 42.24 -4.24
C SER A 309 27.08 43.10 -3.00
N GLU A 310 25.93 43.02 -2.36
CA GLU A 310 25.63 43.72 -1.10
C GLU A 310 26.53 43.24 0.04
N TRP A 311 26.85 41.94 0.11
CA TRP A 311 27.79 41.39 1.05
C TRP A 311 29.27 41.76 0.76
N ALA A 312 29.60 41.88 -0.52
CA ALA A 312 30.92 42.34 -0.95
C ALA A 312 31.16 43.82 -0.61
N GLU A 313 30.13 44.68 -0.80
CA GLU A 313 30.17 46.08 -0.39
C GLU A 313 30.18 46.29 1.13
N ALA A 314 29.57 45.39 1.90
CA ALA A 314 29.57 45.36 3.34
C ALA A 314 30.92 44.84 3.95
N GLY A 315 31.90 44.43 3.12
CA GLY A 315 33.22 43.98 3.57
C GLY A 315 33.25 42.63 4.27
N VAL A 316 32.23 41.78 4.07
CA VAL A 316 32.12 40.43 4.68
C VAL A 316 33.09 39.48 3.98
N ARG A 317 34.02 38.87 4.74
CA ARG A 317 34.99 37.90 4.20
C ARG A 317 34.28 36.59 3.82
N PRO A 318 34.79 35.82 2.86
CA PRO A 318 34.19 34.53 2.45
C PRO A 318 34.09 33.51 3.60
N SER A 319 34.92 33.63 4.65
CA SER A 319 34.90 32.79 5.85
C SER A 319 33.75 33.12 6.81
N ASP A 320 33.17 34.29 6.72
CA ASP A 320 32.16 34.81 7.63
C ASP A 320 30.73 34.65 7.08
N LYS A 321 30.59 34.02 5.92
CA LYS A 321 29.28 33.68 5.33
C LYS A 321 28.61 32.61 6.21
N PRO A 322 27.36 32.79 6.62
CA PRO A 322 26.66 31.78 7.41
C PRO A 322 26.58 30.47 6.63
N SER A 323 27.13 29.41 7.21
CA SER A 323 26.98 28.06 6.70
C SER A 323 25.50 27.71 6.71
N GLY A 324 25.02 27.01 5.68
CA GLY A 324 23.60 26.80 5.33
C GLY A 324 22.63 26.20 6.37
N ASN A 325 22.94 26.31 7.67
CA ASN A 325 22.04 26.00 8.79
C ASN A 325 21.26 27.22 9.31
N ALA A 326 21.55 28.42 8.85
CA ALA A 326 20.83 29.64 9.28
C ALA A 326 19.44 29.81 8.67
N LEU A 327 19.02 28.91 7.76
CA LEU A 327 17.66 28.87 7.20
C LEU A 327 16.64 28.20 8.14
N ASP A 328 17.09 27.52 9.18
CA ASP A 328 16.21 26.81 10.13
C ASP A 328 15.63 27.76 11.20
N ASP A 329 16.36 28.78 11.61
CA ASP A 329 15.93 29.75 12.62
C ASP A 329 14.83 30.68 12.09
N GLY A 330 14.90 31.09 10.83
CA GLY A 330 13.88 31.95 10.21
C GLY A 330 12.54 31.22 9.95
N VAL A 331 12.56 29.90 9.78
CA VAL A 331 11.35 29.07 9.66
C VAL A 331 10.70 28.86 11.02
N SER A 332 11.51 28.72 12.08
CA SER A 332 11.03 28.62 13.47
C SER A 332 10.32 29.89 13.91
N ASP A 333 10.83 31.07 13.57
CA ASP A 333 10.22 32.35 13.95
C ASP A 333 8.93 32.67 13.14
N ARG A 334 8.89 32.29 11.86
CA ARG A 334 7.65 32.35 11.06
C ARG A 334 6.58 31.37 11.53
N LEU A 335 6.99 30.21 12.01
CA LEU A 335 6.09 29.21 12.58
C LEU A 335 5.53 29.69 13.92
N LYS A 336 6.38 30.31 14.77
CA LYS A 336 5.96 30.94 16.03
C LYS A 336 4.98 32.10 15.78
N ALA A 337 5.27 32.99 14.82
CA ALA A 337 4.38 34.09 14.45
C ALA A 337 3.05 33.60 13.83
N PHE A 338 3.06 32.47 13.09
CA PHE A 338 1.84 31.85 12.58
C PHE A 338 1.00 31.21 13.70
N ILE A 339 1.65 30.59 14.68
CA ILE A 339 1.01 29.98 15.86
C ILE A 339 0.44 31.09 16.76
N GLU A 340 1.15 32.19 16.95
CA GLU A 340 0.67 33.36 17.70
C GLU A 340 -0.55 34.00 17.05
N LYS A 341 -0.53 34.17 15.71
CA LYS A 341 -1.65 34.74 14.95
C LYS A 341 -2.86 33.81 14.87
N ALA A 342 -2.65 32.49 14.90
CA ALA A 342 -3.71 31.48 15.01
C ALA A 342 -4.24 31.36 16.45
N GLY A 343 -3.56 31.96 17.42
CA GLY A 343 -3.93 32.02 18.83
C GLY A 343 -4.97 33.09 19.18
N GLU A 344 -5.13 34.11 18.32
CA GLU A 344 -6.05 35.22 18.56
C GLU A 344 -7.52 34.97 18.15
N ASP A 345 -7.78 33.84 17.44
CA ASP A 345 -9.13 33.46 16.99
C ASP A 345 -9.58 32.16 17.72
N LYS A 346 -9.92 32.28 19.02
CA LYS A 346 -10.29 31.14 19.84
C LYS A 346 -11.59 31.26 20.60
N SER A 347 -12.40 30.23 20.45
CA SER A 347 -13.30 29.71 21.46
C SER A 347 -12.52 28.80 22.43
N GLU A 348 -12.63 29.03 23.74
CA GLU A 348 -11.86 28.45 24.85
C GLU A 348 -11.83 26.88 24.96
N GLY A 349 -12.50 26.13 24.11
CA GLY A 349 -12.61 24.66 24.21
C GLY A 349 -11.60 23.84 23.43
N SER A 350 -10.70 24.45 22.64
CA SER A 350 -9.79 23.73 21.74
C SER A 350 -8.38 23.48 22.30
N LEU A 351 -7.90 24.31 23.22
CA LEU A 351 -6.57 24.22 23.82
C LEU A 351 -6.47 23.11 24.85
N ASP A 352 -7.47 22.98 25.73
CA ASP A 352 -7.48 21.94 26.76
C ASP A 352 -7.45 20.52 26.17
N ARG A 353 -8.04 20.30 24.99
CA ARG A 353 -7.98 19.00 24.28
C ARG A 353 -6.61 18.68 23.70
N ALA A 354 -5.89 19.66 23.19
CA ALA A 354 -4.56 19.44 22.61
C ALA A 354 -3.53 19.13 23.71
N ASP A 355 -3.59 19.85 24.83
CA ASP A 355 -2.71 19.61 25.99
C ASP A 355 -3.00 18.28 26.67
N ASP A 356 -4.25 17.86 26.75
CA ASP A 356 -4.63 16.54 27.30
C ASP A 356 -4.15 15.40 26.38
N ILE A 357 -4.20 15.57 25.09
CA ILE A 357 -3.66 14.59 24.11
C ILE A 357 -2.12 14.52 24.22
N LEU A 358 -1.43 15.63 24.33
CA LEU A 358 0.03 15.67 24.46
C LEU A 358 0.49 15.06 25.80
N ARG A 359 -0.25 15.29 26.88
CA ARG A 359 0.02 14.68 28.17
C ARG A 359 -0.12 13.15 28.09
N ARG A 360 -1.21 12.62 27.52
CA ARG A 360 -1.45 11.18 27.35
C ARG A 360 -0.46 10.49 26.42
N VAL A 361 0.11 11.21 25.45
CA VAL A 361 1.18 10.69 24.59
C VAL A 361 2.48 10.57 25.39
N ARG A 362 2.85 11.61 26.18
CA ARG A 362 4.05 11.59 27.01
C ARG A 362 3.99 10.49 28.11
N GLU A 363 2.84 10.32 28.75
CA GLU A 363 2.64 9.27 29.75
C GLU A 363 2.83 7.86 29.14
N ARG A 364 2.28 7.62 27.94
CA ARG A 364 2.47 6.35 27.21
C ARG A 364 3.89 6.08 26.78
N ASP A 365 4.63 7.10 26.38
CA ASP A 365 6.04 6.96 26.00
C ASP A 365 6.91 6.66 27.22
N LEU A 366 6.65 7.29 28.37
CA LEU A 366 7.30 6.99 29.64
C LEU A 366 7.02 5.56 30.12
N GLU A 367 5.77 5.11 30.04
CA GLU A 367 5.43 3.71 30.37
C GLU A 367 6.06 2.68 29.42
N ARG A 368 6.28 3.06 28.18
CA ARG A 368 6.97 2.21 27.20
C ARG A 368 8.46 2.10 27.50
N GLN A 369 9.11 3.22 27.82
CA GLN A 369 10.51 3.24 28.24
C GLN A 369 10.71 2.45 29.53
N GLN A 370 9.80 2.56 30.51
CA GLN A 370 9.87 1.81 31.76
C GLN A 370 9.75 0.31 31.53
N ARG A 371 8.82 -0.12 30.66
CA ARG A 371 8.68 -1.54 30.29
C ARG A 371 9.89 -2.11 29.54
N ASP A 372 10.57 -1.30 28.74
CA ASP A 372 11.76 -1.73 28.03
C ASP A 372 12.96 -1.84 29.00
N ILE A 373 13.05 -0.97 30.00
CA ILE A 373 14.04 -1.05 31.10
C ILE A 373 13.81 -2.29 31.97
N ASP A 374 12.58 -2.57 32.34
CA ASP A 374 12.21 -3.75 33.15
C ASP A 374 12.48 -5.05 32.39
N ARG A 375 12.18 -5.10 31.09
CA ARG A 375 12.53 -6.23 30.21
C ARG A 375 14.03 -6.42 30.05
N SER A 376 14.82 -5.36 30.13
CA SER A 376 16.28 -5.46 30.05
C SER A 376 16.89 -6.02 31.35
N LYS A 377 16.26 -5.75 32.50
CA LYS A 377 16.67 -6.28 33.82
C LYS A 377 16.35 -7.79 33.97
N ASP A 378 15.22 -8.24 33.44
CA ASP A 378 14.84 -9.66 33.49
C ASP A 378 15.70 -10.57 32.60
N ARG A 379 16.41 -10.02 31.60
CA ARG A 379 17.36 -10.79 30.74
C ARG A 379 18.76 -10.94 31.34
N GLY A 380 19.02 -10.36 32.53
CA GLY A 380 20.31 -10.37 33.22
C GLY A 380 20.42 -11.34 34.40
N GLY A 381 19.62 -12.39 34.49
CA GLY A 381 19.70 -13.43 35.51
C GLY A 381 20.93 -14.31 35.34
N PRO A 382 21.58 -14.75 36.45
CA PRO A 382 22.89 -15.39 36.41
C PRO A 382 22.79 -16.80 35.81
N GLN A 383 23.68 -17.09 34.85
CA GLN A 383 24.01 -18.45 34.45
C GLN A 383 24.69 -19.16 35.63
N ARG A 384 24.09 -20.25 36.04
CA ARG A 384 24.73 -21.32 36.78
C ARG A 384 24.68 -22.60 36.00
#